data_75605723ce3615289c7a5caf25dd2875
#
_entry.id   75605723ce3615289c7a5caf25dd2875
#
_cell.length_a   1.000
_cell.length_b   1.000
_cell.length_c   1.000
_cell.angle_alpha   90.00
_cell.angle_beta   90.00
_cell.angle_gamma   90.00
#
_symmetry.space_group_name_H-M   'P 1'
#
loop_
_entity.id
_entity.type
_entity.pdbx_description
1 polymer ?
#
loop_
_entity_poly.entity_id
_entity_poly.type
_entity_poly.pdbx_seq_one_letter_code
_entity_poly.pdbx_strand_id
1 'polypeptide(L)'
;MDPQTAIVTPAQLDRFADSLEETAKRLRNEGRKLRDSISAARVVWKDEKYEIFHRQLTTCVEDVEKFGGSGLKYAEFLREKAMLAKKYLNRR
;
A
#
# COMPACT_ATOMS: atom_id res chain seq x y z
N MET A 1 -6.70 -25.73 19.16
CA MET A 1 -6.01 -24.59 18.57
C MET A 1 -4.51 -24.74 18.77
N ASP A 2 -3.80 -24.42 17.78
CA ASP A 2 -2.36 -24.50 17.81
C ASP A 2 -1.79 -23.31 18.58
N PRO A 3 -1.12 -23.51 19.69
CA PRO A 3 -0.62 -22.41 20.48
C PRO A 3 0.46 -21.57 19.79
N GLN A 4 1.07 -22.11 18.74
CA GLN A 4 2.07 -21.34 18.03
C GLN A 4 1.52 -20.27 17.12
N THR A 5 0.22 -20.26 16.90
CA THR A 5 -0.33 -19.40 15.87
C THR A 5 -0.61 -17.99 16.34
N ALA A 6 -0.51 -17.71 17.61
CA ALA A 6 -1.15 -16.49 18.06
C ALA A 6 -0.23 -15.41 18.59
N ILE A 7 1.06 -15.66 18.70
CA ILE A 7 1.85 -14.72 19.46
C ILE A 7 2.68 -13.83 18.56
N VAL A 8 2.13 -12.63 18.32
CA VAL A 8 2.86 -11.58 17.63
C VAL A 8 3.18 -10.51 18.66
N THR A 9 4.45 -10.19 18.80
CA THR A 9 4.86 -9.18 19.77
C THR A 9 4.57 -7.77 19.24
N PRO A 10 4.43 -6.78 20.13
CA PRO A 10 4.29 -5.39 19.68
C PRO A 10 5.42 -4.95 18.76
N ALA A 11 6.64 -5.38 19.04
CA ALA A 11 7.78 -5.02 18.18
C ALA A 11 7.63 -5.60 16.77
N GLN A 12 7.11 -6.81 16.65
CA GLN A 12 6.86 -7.42 15.35
C GLN A 12 5.76 -6.69 14.60
N LEU A 13 4.71 -6.26 15.29
CA LEU A 13 3.65 -5.47 14.69
C LEU A 13 4.17 -4.13 14.16
N ASP A 14 5.02 -3.47 14.94
CA ASP A 14 5.61 -2.20 14.52
C ASP A 14 6.49 -2.38 13.29
N ARG A 15 7.31 -3.42 13.26
CA ARG A 15 8.17 -3.70 12.10
C ARG A 15 7.34 -4.03 10.86
N PHE A 16 6.29 -4.79 11.04
CA PHE A 16 5.38 -5.08 9.92
C PHE A 16 4.74 -3.80 9.42
N ALA A 17 4.27 -2.94 10.34
CA ALA A 17 3.68 -1.67 9.96
C ALA A 17 4.65 -0.79 9.19
N ASP A 18 5.91 -0.74 9.61
CA ASP A 18 6.94 0.03 8.90
C ASP A 18 7.16 -0.49 7.49
N SER A 19 7.27 -1.81 7.33
CA SER A 19 7.44 -2.43 6.01
C SER A 19 6.24 -2.17 5.12
N LEU A 20 5.05 -2.27 5.68
CA LEU A 20 3.81 -2.04 4.94
C LEU A 20 3.71 -0.58 4.51
N GLU A 21 4.03 0.34 5.39
CA GLU A 21 4.01 1.76 5.08
C GLU A 21 5.00 2.09 3.96
N GLU A 22 6.22 1.58 4.06
CA GLU A 22 7.26 1.80 3.06
C GLU A 22 6.83 1.26 1.69
N THR A 23 6.29 0.05 1.67
CA THR A 23 5.82 -0.57 0.44
C THR A 23 4.64 0.21 -0.14
N ALA A 24 3.71 0.65 0.70
CA ALA A 24 2.54 1.41 0.25
C ALA A 24 2.95 2.75 -0.36
N LYS A 25 3.91 3.44 0.26
CA LYS A 25 4.43 4.70 -0.28
C LYS A 25 5.12 4.49 -1.62
N ARG A 26 5.87 3.39 -1.73
CA ARG A 26 6.54 3.05 -2.98
C ARG A 26 5.53 2.76 -4.08
N LEU A 27 4.47 2.04 -3.78
CA LEU A 27 3.41 1.75 -4.73
C LEU A 27 2.75 3.03 -5.23
N ARG A 28 2.45 3.96 -4.33
CA ARG A 28 1.85 5.23 -4.73
C ARG A 28 2.80 6.04 -5.61
N ASN A 29 4.07 6.02 -5.30
CA ASN A 29 5.08 6.71 -6.07
C ASN A 29 5.21 6.12 -7.47
N GLU A 30 5.29 4.80 -7.56
CA GLU A 30 5.37 4.11 -8.85
C GLU A 30 4.10 4.30 -9.67
N GLY A 31 2.95 4.31 -9.02
CA GLY A 31 1.68 4.62 -9.68
C GLY A 31 1.69 5.99 -10.30
N ARG A 32 2.21 6.99 -9.58
CA ARG A 32 2.31 8.35 -10.10
C ARG A 32 3.23 8.43 -11.32
N LYS A 33 4.39 7.78 -11.24
CA LYS A 33 5.32 7.72 -12.36
C LYS A 33 4.70 7.06 -13.57
N LEU A 34 3.95 5.99 -13.35
CA LEU A 34 3.28 5.28 -14.44
C LEU A 34 2.21 6.17 -15.06
N ARG A 35 1.46 6.90 -14.25
CA ARG A 35 0.47 7.86 -14.75
C ARG A 35 1.11 8.92 -15.62
N ASP A 36 2.25 9.45 -15.21
CA ASP A 36 2.99 10.44 -15.99
C ASP A 36 3.47 9.85 -17.32
N SER A 37 3.95 8.61 -17.31
CA SER A 37 4.39 7.92 -18.52
C SER A 37 3.23 7.70 -19.51
N ILE A 38 2.07 7.34 -18.99
CA ILE A 38 0.87 7.16 -19.82
C ILE A 38 0.48 8.48 -20.47
N SER A 39 0.51 9.56 -19.70
CA SER A 39 0.19 10.89 -20.24
C SER A 39 1.18 11.32 -21.30
N ALA A 40 2.48 11.06 -21.10
CA ALA A 40 3.51 11.38 -22.06
C ALA A 40 3.33 10.60 -23.37
N ALA A 41 2.94 9.34 -23.29
CA ALA A 41 2.71 8.51 -24.47
C ALA A 41 1.58 9.06 -25.34
N ARG A 42 0.64 9.77 -24.76
CA ARG A 42 -0.48 10.36 -25.51
C ARG A 42 -0.02 11.41 -26.51
N VAL A 43 1.12 12.03 -26.28
CA VAL A 43 1.64 13.06 -27.17
C VAL A 43 2.09 12.46 -28.49
N VAL A 44 2.61 11.23 -28.46
CA VAL A 44 3.19 10.59 -29.65
C VAL A 44 2.28 9.52 -30.25
N TRP A 45 1.42 8.93 -29.47
CA TRP A 45 0.56 7.84 -29.92
C TRP A 45 -0.89 8.30 -29.89
N LYS A 46 -1.47 8.60 -31.05
CA LYS A 46 -2.78 9.25 -31.14
C LYS A 46 -3.79 8.46 -31.97
N ASP A 47 -3.86 7.15 -31.80
CA ASP A 47 -4.84 6.38 -32.51
C ASP A 47 -5.87 5.77 -31.55
N GLU A 48 -6.86 5.11 -32.12
CA GLU A 48 -7.94 4.50 -31.37
C GLU A 48 -7.45 3.42 -30.42
N LYS A 49 -6.44 2.68 -30.81
CA LYS A 49 -5.85 1.64 -29.98
C LYS A 49 -5.24 2.23 -28.71
N TYR A 50 -4.65 3.44 -28.84
CA TYR A 50 -4.11 4.12 -27.67
C TYR A 50 -5.20 4.45 -26.67
N GLU A 51 -6.38 4.88 -27.12
CA GLU A 51 -7.46 5.24 -26.22
C GLU A 51 -7.92 4.05 -25.38
N ILE A 52 -8.01 2.87 -26.01
CA ILE A 52 -8.34 1.64 -25.28
C ILE A 52 -7.26 1.30 -24.27
N PHE A 53 -6.02 1.34 -24.72
CA PHE A 53 -4.85 1.05 -23.88
C PHE A 53 -4.77 2.04 -22.71
N HIS A 54 -4.99 3.32 -22.99
CA HIS A 54 -4.98 4.37 -21.97
C HIS A 54 -6.01 4.09 -20.86
N ARG A 55 -7.22 3.72 -21.23
CA ARG A 55 -8.26 3.43 -20.24
C ARG A 55 -7.88 2.25 -19.36
N GLN A 56 -7.37 1.20 -19.97
CA GLN A 56 -6.99 0.00 -19.22
C GLN A 56 -5.84 0.29 -18.25
N LEU A 57 -4.84 1.03 -18.70
CA LEU A 57 -3.70 1.39 -17.86
C LEU A 57 -4.10 2.34 -16.74
N THR A 58 -4.97 3.30 -17.04
CA THR A 58 -5.46 4.24 -16.04
C THR A 58 -6.17 3.50 -14.91
N THR A 59 -7.00 2.52 -15.25
CA THR A 59 -7.67 1.69 -14.25
C THR A 59 -6.65 0.94 -13.40
N CYS A 60 -5.63 0.37 -14.03
CA CYS A 60 -4.57 -0.34 -13.32
C CYS A 60 -3.84 0.58 -12.34
N VAL A 61 -3.50 1.80 -12.77
CA VAL A 61 -2.83 2.77 -11.91
C VAL A 61 -3.71 3.16 -10.72
N GLU A 62 -5.00 3.36 -10.98
CA GLU A 62 -5.95 3.67 -9.91
C GLU A 62 -6.01 2.58 -8.87
N ASP A 63 -6.00 1.32 -9.31
CA ASP A 63 -6.01 0.18 -8.40
C ASP A 63 -4.75 0.14 -7.55
N VAL A 64 -3.59 0.41 -8.15
CA VAL A 64 -2.32 0.46 -7.43
C VAL A 64 -2.34 1.59 -6.39
N GLU A 65 -2.86 2.76 -6.77
CA GLU A 65 -2.96 3.89 -5.85
C GLU A 65 -3.89 3.59 -4.68
N LYS A 66 -5.02 2.95 -4.95
CA LYS A 66 -5.95 2.55 -3.90
C LYS A 66 -5.31 1.54 -2.96
N PHE A 67 -4.59 0.58 -3.50
CA PHE A 67 -3.90 -0.41 -2.70
C PHE A 67 -2.86 0.25 -1.80
N GLY A 68 -2.11 1.22 -2.32
CA GLY A 68 -1.15 1.98 -1.52
C GLY A 68 -1.84 2.75 -0.40
N GLY A 69 -2.96 3.40 -0.70
CA GLY A 69 -3.74 4.12 0.31
C GLY A 69 -4.26 3.20 1.41
N SER A 70 -4.77 2.04 1.03
CA SER A 70 -5.24 1.04 1.98
C SER A 70 -4.10 0.52 2.86
N GLY A 71 -2.93 0.32 2.26
CA GLY A 71 -1.75 -0.13 3.00
C GLY A 71 -1.33 0.87 4.08
N LEU A 72 -1.38 2.17 3.76
CA LEU A 72 -1.05 3.20 4.75
C LEU A 72 -2.03 3.17 5.93
N LYS A 73 -3.32 3.04 5.66
CA LYS A 73 -4.32 2.96 6.71
C LYS A 73 -4.12 1.70 7.57
N TYR A 74 -3.80 0.60 6.94
CA TYR A 74 -3.58 -0.64 7.65
C TYR A 74 -2.33 -0.56 8.53
N ALA A 75 -1.30 0.13 8.08
CA ALA A 75 -0.10 0.35 8.88
C ALA A 75 -0.43 1.14 10.16
N GLU A 76 -1.26 2.17 10.04
CA GLU A 76 -1.73 2.92 11.21
C GLU A 76 -2.48 2.02 12.17
N PHE A 77 -3.36 1.18 11.66
CA PHE A 77 -4.12 0.24 12.47
C PHE A 77 -3.20 -0.71 13.22
N LEU A 78 -2.18 -1.22 12.56
CA LEU A 78 -1.22 -2.12 13.19
C LEU A 78 -0.43 -1.42 14.30
N ARG A 79 -0.06 -0.16 14.09
CA ARG A 79 0.64 0.61 15.12
C ARG A 79 -0.23 0.86 16.34
N GLU A 80 -1.51 1.12 16.13
CA GLU A 80 -2.45 1.26 17.24
C GLU A 80 -2.55 -0.05 18.02
N LYS A 81 -2.63 -1.17 17.33
CA LYS A 81 -2.66 -2.47 17.99
C LYS A 81 -1.38 -2.73 18.77
N ALA A 82 -0.25 -2.36 18.22
CA ALA A 82 1.03 -2.50 18.91
C ALA A 82 1.08 -1.65 20.18
N MET A 83 0.59 -0.43 20.09
CA MET A 83 0.54 0.47 21.25
C MET A 83 -0.35 -0.10 22.36
N LEU A 84 -1.51 -0.59 22.00
CA LEU A 84 -2.42 -1.19 22.96
C LEU A 84 -1.83 -2.43 23.62
N ALA A 85 -1.14 -3.25 22.84
CA ALA A 85 -0.48 -4.43 23.37
C ALA A 85 0.63 -4.06 24.36
N LYS A 86 1.40 -3.01 24.04
CA LYS A 86 2.44 -2.51 24.96
C LYS A 86 1.84 -2.04 26.27
N LYS A 87 0.76 -1.28 26.19
CA LYS A 87 0.07 -0.80 27.39
C LYS A 87 -0.43 -1.96 28.24
N TYR A 88 -1.02 -2.94 27.60
CA TYR A 88 -1.52 -4.10 28.31
C TYR A 88 -0.40 -4.84 29.04
N LEU A 89 0.71 -5.05 28.37
CA LEU A 89 1.85 -5.75 28.96
C LEU A 89 2.49 -4.96 30.10
N ASN A 90 2.52 -3.64 29.98
CA ASN A 90 3.15 -2.79 30.99
C ASN A 90 2.30 -2.60 32.25
N ARG A 91 1.06 -3.02 32.23
CA ARG A 91 0.18 -2.91 33.38
C ARG A 91 0.43 -3.96 34.43
N ARG A 92 1.24 -4.89 34.15
CA ARG A 92 1.62 -5.90 35.16
C ARG A 92 2.59 -5.34 36.17
#